data_dfaf51a7f6ca2e35ad6d963d81dce141
#
_entry.id   dfaf51a7f6ca2e35ad6d963d81dce141
#
_cell.length_a   1.000
_cell.length_b   1.000
_cell.length_c   1.000
_cell.angle_alpha   90.00
_cell.angle_beta   90.00
_cell.angle_gamma   90.00
#
_symmetry.space_group_name_H-M   'P 1'
#
loop_
_entity.id
_entity.type
_entity.pdbx_description
1 polymer ?
#
loop_
_entity_poly.entity_id
_entity_poly.type
_entity_poly.pdbx_seq_one_letter_code
_entity_poly.pdbx_strand_id
1 'polypeptide(L)'
;MWVEKLYPKAPYDVDRLFQRMSMDPLQYVDGHSQQFKIPLIINNEKAVYTVQSTGDRKYPCFEIYGNDVSNKEQAITQISHMFDFHMDIEGISSVLKETNIRSLMDNYLGMPIICEPDAYCALLKNIVHQQLNMKFAYTLTYRFVTSYGTEMDGVWFYPKPEVVSRLTVQELRDLQFSKRKAEYVIGIAEKIVSGELDLENLNKLTTKEVYDELLPIRGVGPWTVECVLLFGLRRKDILPAGDVGIQNAIMKWFQLSTKPTKEEVVKYKEKWSPYSSYVSMYLWESLSG
;
A
#
# COMPACT_ATOMS: atom_id res chain seq x y z
N MET A 1 -10.77 -27.09 2.20
CA MET A 1 -11.38 -25.75 2.22
C MET A 1 -11.66 -25.35 3.66
N TRP A 2 -11.37 -24.12 4.03
CA TRP A 2 -11.65 -23.54 5.35
C TRP A 2 -12.26 -22.15 5.21
N VAL A 3 -12.93 -21.69 6.24
CA VAL A 3 -13.41 -20.33 6.39
C VAL A 3 -13.05 -19.82 7.79
N GLU A 4 -12.68 -18.55 7.88
CA GLU A 4 -12.40 -17.85 9.13
C GLU A 4 -13.13 -16.53 9.15
N LYS A 5 -13.71 -16.19 10.33
CA LYS A 5 -14.40 -14.91 10.53
C LYS A 5 -13.52 -13.98 11.34
N LEU A 6 -13.33 -12.77 10.82
CA LEU A 6 -12.61 -11.71 11.50
C LEU A 6 -13.53 -10.52 11.78
N TYR A 7 -13.33 -9.92 12.94
CA TYR A 7 -14.15 -8.80 13.44
C TYR A 7 -13.23 -7.60 13.74
N PRO A 8 -12.90 -6.77 12.75
CA PRO A 8 -12.15 -5.53 12.99
C PRO A 8 -12.86 -4.64 14.01
N LYS A 9 -12.11 -3.80 14.74
CA LYS A 9 -12.72 -2.81 15.64
C LYS A 9 -13.48 -1.76 14.84
N ALA A 10 -14.69 -1.43 15.29
CA ALA A 10 -15.50 -0.35 14.71
C ALA A 10 -14.99 1.05 15.15
N PRO A 11 -15.18 2.08 14.31
CA PRO A 11 -15.66 1.99 12.94
C PRO A 11 -14.60 1.45 11.98
N TYR A 12 -15.01 0.63 11.00
CA TYR A 12 -14.17 0.20 9.91
C TYR A 12 -14.88 0.50 8.58
N ASP A 13 -14.27 1.31 7.72
CA ASP A 13 -14.91 1.84 6.52
C ASP A 13 -14.81 0.84 5.36
N VAL A 14 -15.77 -0.10 5.34
CA VAL A 14 -15.89 -1.16 4.33
C VAL A 14 -16.08 -0.57 2.93
N ASP A 15 -16.91 0.48 2.80
CA ASP A 15 -17.21 1.07 1.50
C ASP A 15 -15.96 1.69 0.87
N ARG A 16 -15.16 2.40 1.64
CA ARG A 16 -13.88 2.95 1.17
C ARG A 16 -12.85 1.88 0.87
N LEU A 17 -12.83 0.78 1.63
CA LEU A 17 -12.00 -0.38 1.29
C LEU A 17 -12.32 -0.86 -0.13
N PHE A 18 -13.59 -1.14 -0.42
CA PHE A 18 -14.00 -1.62 -1.74
C PHE A 18 -13.77 -0.59 -2.84
N GLN A 19 -14.06 0.67 -2.59
CA GLN A 19 -13.81 1.76 -3.54
C GLN A 19 -12.32 1.83 -3.92
N ARG A 20 -11.43 1.80 -2.95
CA ARG A 20 -9.98 1.87 -3.18
C ARG A 20 -9.44 0.62 -3.88
N MET A 21 -9.89 -0.57 -3.49
CA MET A 21 -9.55 -1.81 -4.16
C MET A 21 -9.95 -1.79 -5.64
N SER A 22 -11.15 -1.27 -5.95
CA SER A 22 -11.67 -1.18 -7.33
C SER A 22 -10.91 -0.21 -8.24
N MET A 23 -10.05 0.65 -7.69
CA MET A 23 -9.21 1.55 -8.49
C MET A 23 -8.06 0.83 -9.20
N ASP A 24 -7.61 -0.31 -8.66
CA ASP A 24 -6.51 -1.09 -9.21
C ASP A 24 -7.05 -2.21 -10.12
N PRO A 25 -6.82 -2.16 -11.44
CA PRO A 25 -7.36 -3.14 -12.38
C PRO A 25 -6.77 -4.55 -12.22
N LEU A 26 -5.73 -4.73 -11.40
CA LEU A 26 -5.19 -6.05 -11.04
C LEU A 26 -5.98 -6.74 -9.94
N GLN A 27 -6.81 -5.99 -9.22
CA GLN A 27 -7.64 -6.53 -8.14
C GLN A 27 -8.93 -7.11 -8.69
N TYR A 28 -9.31 -8.27 -8.18
CA TYR A 28 -10.67 -8.79 -8.38
C TYR A 28 -11.57 -8.26 -7.26
N VAL A 29 -12.56 -7.46 -7.63
CA VAL A 29 -13.52 -6.89 -6.68
C VAL A 29 -14.93 -7.07 -7.24
N ASP A 30 -15.80 -7.74 -6.49
CA ASP A 30 -17.22 -7.85 -6.77
C ASP A 30 -18.03 -7.06 -5.72
N GLY A 31 -18.52 -5.90 -6.12
CA GLY A 31 -19.32 -5.03 -5.25
C GLY A 31 -20.70 -5.58 -4.91
N HIS A 32 -21.27 -6.51 -5.71
CA HIS A 32 -22.59 -7.09 -5.44
C HIS A 32 -22.51 -8.12 -4.31
N SER A 33 -21.54 -9.01 -4.37
CA SER A 33 -21.32 -10.01 -3.33
C SER A 33 -20.44 -9.49 -2.19
N GLN A 34 -19.99 -8.24 -2.27
CA GLN A 34 -19.08 -7.64 -1.29
C GLN A 34 -17.84 -8.50 -1.06
N GLN A 35 -17.20 -8.97 -2.13
CA GLN A 35 -16.02 -9.83 -2.06
C GLN A 35 -14.87 -9.34 -2.94
N PHE A 36 -13.67 -9.69 -2.54
CA PHE A 36 -12.46 -9.50 -3.33
C PHE A 36 -11.52 -10.70 -3.17
N LYS A 37 -10.61 -10.87 -4.11
CA LYS A 37 -9.63 -11.96 -4.07
C LYS A 37 -8.22 -11.43 -3.88
N ILE A 38 -7.43 -12.15 -3.09
CA ILE A 38 -6.07 -11.77 -2.71
C ILE A 38 -5.09 -12.86 -3.13
N PRO A 39 -4.14 -12.55 -4.02
CA PRO A 39 -3.03 -13.43 -4.34
C PRO A 39 -1.94 -13.30 -3.26
N LEU A 40 -1.58 -14.39 -2.60
CA LEU A 40 -0.48 -14.44 -1.64
C LEU A 40 0.52 -15.54 -2.00
N ILE A 41 1.79 -15.30 -1.69
CA ILE A 41 2.84 -16.31 -1.74
C ILE A 41 3.20 -16.63 -0.28
N ILE A 42 2.87 -17.84 0.15
CA ILE A 42 3.14 -18.34 1.50
C ILE A 42 3.99 -19.59 1.37
N ASN A 43 5.13 -19.66 2.07
CA ASN A 43 6.07 -20.79 1.99
C ASN A 43 6.49 -21.12 0.53
N ASN A 44 6.70 -20.09 -0.30
CA ASN A 44 6.98 -20.18 -1.75
C ASN A 44 5.85 -20.76 -2.62
N GLU A 45 4.68 -21.00 -2.06
CA GLU A 45 3.50 -21.48 -2.79
C GLU A 45 2.53 -20.32 -3.06
N LYS A 46 2.02 -20.25 -4.30
CA LYS A 46 0.99 -19.32 -4.69
C LYS A 46 -0.37 -19.80 -4.26
N ALA A 47 -1.14 -18.95 -3.60
CA ALA A 47 -2.52 -19.25 -3.24
C ALA A 47 -3.39 -18.00 -3.41
N VAL A 48 -4.66 -18.21 -3.73
CA VAL A 48 -5.66 -17.16 -3.84
C VAL A 48 -6.70 -17.34 -2.73
N TYR A 49 -6.93 -16.27 -2.00
CA TYR A 49 -7.92 -16.22 -0.92
C TYR A 49 -9.06 -15.31 -1.31
N THR A 50 -10.29 -15.72 -1.00
CA THR A 50 -11.46 -14.86 -1.14
C THR A 50 -11.76 -14.23 0.21
N VAL A 51 -11.96 -12.92 0.21
CA VAL A 51 -12.38 -12.16 1.39
C VAL A 51 -13.74 -11.55 1.10
N GLN A 52 -14.73 -11.88 1.92
CA GLN A 52 -16.09 -11.38 1.80
C GLN A 52 -16.45 -10.54 3.01
N SER A 53 -16.93 -9.33 2.79
CA SER A 53 -17.55 -8.53 3.86
C SER A 53 -18.96 -9.00 4.09
N THR A 54 -19.28 -9.33 5.33
CA THR A 54 -20.64 -9.71 5.78
C THR A 54 -21.18 -8.75 6.83
N GLY A 55 -20.42 -7.68 7.12
CA GLY A 55 -20.76 -6.63 8.06
C GLY A 55 -20.80 -5.25 7.41
N ASP A 56 -20.93 -4.23 8.25
CA ASP A 56 -20.95 -2.83 7.87
C ASP A 56 -19.89 -2.02 8.66
N ARG A 57 -19.86 -0.70 8.48
CA ARG A 57 -18.94 0.18 9.20
C ARG A 57 -19.03 0.10 10.72
N LYS A 58 -20.21 -0.18 11.25
CA LYS A 58 -20.50 -0.23 12.70
C LYS A 58 -20.27 -1.63 13.29
N TYR A 59 -20.52 -2.64 12.49
CA TYR A 59 -20.38 -4.05 12.86
C TYR A 59 -19.56 -4.77 11.77
N PRO A 60 -18.27 -4.42 11.62
CA PRO A 60 -17.44 -4.99 10.57
C PRO A 60 -17.21 -6.48 10.81
N CYS A 61 -17.43 -7.26 9.77
CA CYS A 61 -17.18 -8.69 9.75
C CYS A 61 -16.69 -9.11 8.37
N PHE A 62 -15.62 -9.88 8.35
CA PHE A 62 -15.05 -10.43 7.11
C PHE A 62 -14.91 -11.94 7.24
N GLU A 63 -15.32 -12.64 6.20
CA GLU A 63 -15.10 -14.08 6.05
C GLU A 63 -13.95 -14.28 5.05
N ILE A 64 -12.92 -15.02 5.46
CA ILE A 64 -11.77 -15.37 4.63
C ILE A 64 -11.90 -16.83 4.27
N TYR A 65 -11.86 -17.12 2.98
CA TYR A 65 -11.94 -18.47 2.42
C TYR A 65 -10.60 -18.88 1.82
N GLY A 66 -10.14 -20.08 2.15
CA GLY A 66 -8.92 -20.67 1.61
C GLY A 66 -9.04 -22.18 1.44
N ASN A 67 -8.19 -22.76 0.60
CA ASN A 67 -8.22 -24.19 0.29
C ASN A 67 -7.27 -25.00 1.19
N ASP A 68 -6.07 -24.47 1.42
CA ASP A 68 -5.05 -25.17 2.20
C ASP A 68 -5.08 -24.76 3.67
N VAL A 69 -5.21 -25.72 4.57
CA VAL A 69 -5.25 -25.55 6.02
C VAL A 69 -3.85 -25.28 6.58
N SER A 70 -2.79 -25.81 5.95
CA SER A 70 -1.40 -25.67 6.43
C SER A 70 -0.94 -24.20 6.42
N ASN A 71 -1.44 -23.40 5.48
CA ASN A 71 -1.12 -21.98 5.32
C ASN A 71 -2.16 -21.04 5.94
N LYS A 72 -3.19 -21.59 6.63
CA LYS A 72 -4.34 -20.81 7.12
C LYS A 72 -3.93 -19.65 8.00
N GLU A 73 -3.17 -19.90 9.07
CA GLU A 73 -2.82 -18.85 10.04
C GLU A 73 -1.94 -17.75 9.45
N GLN A 74 -0.99 -18.13 8.59
CA GLN A 74 -0.14 -17.18 7.88
C GLN A 74 -0.96 -16.31 6.92
N ALA A 75 -1.90 -16.92 6.18
CA ALA A 75 -2.81 -16.19 5.30
C ALA A 75 -3.68 -15.19 6.07
N ILE A 76 -4.30 -15.61 7.16
CA ILE A 76 -5.12 -14.75 8.02
C ILE A 76 -4.29 -13.58 8.56
N THR A 77 -3.09 -13.85 9.05
CA THR A 77 -2.19 -12.83 9.55
C THR A 77 -1.83 -11.83 8.46
N GLN A 78 -1.44 -12.29 7.28
CA GLN A 78 -1.04 -11.43 6.17
C GLN A 78 -2.22 -10.62 5.64
N ILE A 79 -3.39 -11.21 5.45
CA ILE A 79 -4.63 -10.52 5.03
C ILE A 79 -5.04 -9.48 6.07
N SER A 80 -5.04 -9.84 7.36
CA SER A 80 -5.35 -8.90 8.44
C SER A 80 -4.38 -7.72 8.46
N HIS A 81 -3.13 -7.98 8.12
CA HIS A 81 -2.12 -6.96 7.95
C HIS A 81 -2.35 -6.09 6.70
N MET A 82 -2.68 -6.65 5.56
CA MET A 82 -2.90 -5.90 4.32
C MET A 82 -4.08 -4.95 4.43
N PHE A 83 -5.13 -5.33 5.15
CA PHE A 83 -6.36 -4.56 5.26
C PHE A 83 -6.56 -3.88 6.62
N ASP A 84 -5.50 -3.84 7.43
CA ASP A 84 -5.50 -3.10 8.70
C ASP A 84 -6.64 -3.52 9.66
N PHE A 85 -6.97 -4.82 9.71
CA PHE A 85 -8.04 -5.32 10.58
C PHE A 85 -7.77 -5.12 12.08
N HIS A 86 -6.52 -4.81 12.45
CA HIS A 86 -6.09 -4.49 13.82
C HIS A 86 -5.84 -2.99 14.02
N MET A 87 -6.56 -2.13 13.26
CA MET A 87 -6.46 -0.68 13.39
C MET A 87 -6.74 -0.24 14.85
N ASP A 88 -5.87 0.60 15.38
CA ASP A 88 -6.02 1.16 16.73
C ASP A 88 -6.91 2.42 16.70
N ILE A 89 -8.19 2.20 16.52
CA ILE A 89 -9.19 3.28 16.41
C ILE A 89 -9.19 4.21 17.62
N GLU A 90 -9.06 3.65 18.82
CA GLU A 90 -9.07 4.42 20.07
C GLU A 90 -7.81 5.30 20.18
N GLY A 91 -6.64 4.72 19.89
CA GLY A 91 -5.38 5.45 19.85
C GLY A 91 -5.37 6.56 18.83
N ILE A 92 -5.81 6.28 17.58
CA ILE A 92 -5.94 7.28 16.51
C ILE A 92 -6.86 8.41 16.96
N SER A 93 -8.06 8.08 17.45
CA SER A 93 -9.04 9.06 17.90
C SER A 93 -8.51 9.88 19.08
N SER A 94 -7.86 9.25 20.06
CA SER A 94 -7.35 9.95 21.25
C SER A 94 -6.29 10.98 20.92
N VAL A 95 -5.41 10.69 19.95
CA VAL A 95 -4.34 11.60 19.53
C VAL A 95 -4.89 12.70 18.60
N LEU A 96 -5.68 12.33 17.58
CA LEU A 96 -6.04 13.25 16.51
C LEU A 96 -7.21 14.18 16.82
N LYS A 97 -8.11 13.82 17.76
CA LYS A 97 -9.28 14.64 18.11
C LYS A 97 -8.93 16.02 18.68
N GLU A 98 -7.77 16.14 19.32
CA GLU A 98 -7.31 17.40 19.94
C GLU A 98 -6.39 18.19 18.99
N THR A 99 -6.28 17.77 17.74
CA THR A 99 -5.42 18.41 16.75
C THR A 99 -6.22 19.25 15.75
N ASN A 100 -5.49 20.01 14.95
CA ASN A 100 -6.04 20.87 13.88
C ASN A 100 -6.65 20.09 12.70
N ILE A 101 -6.59 18.75 12.71
CA ILE A 101 -7.20 17.88 11.68
C ILE A 101 -8.41 17.10 12.19
N ARG A 102 -9.02 17.50 13.30
CA ARG A 102 -10.19 16.83 13.87
C ARG A 102 -11.31 16.62 12.84
N SER A 103 -11.67 17.64 12.09
CA SER A 103 -12.72 17.54 11.07
C SER A 103 -12.35 16.56 9.94
N LEU A 104 -11.06 16.50 9.58
CA LEU A 104 -10.55 15.51 8.62
C LEU A 104 -10.67 14.09 9.22
N MET A 105 -10.27 13.91 10.47
CA MET A 105 -10.43 12.64 11.18
C MET A 105 -11.90 12.21 11.26
N ASP A 106 -12.82 13.10 11.62
CA ASP A 106 -14.24 12.77 11.74
C ASP A 106 -14.83 12.24 10.41
N ASN A 107 -14.33 12.73 9.27
CA ASN A 107 -14.74 12.27 7.95
C ASN A 107 -14.17 10.90 7.56
N TYR A 108 -12.99 10.54 8.04
CA TYR A 108 -12.23 9.39 7.55
C TYR A 108 -11.87 8.35 8.62
N LEU A 109 -12.25 8.56 9.88
CA LEU A 109 -11.99 7.59 10.96
C LEU A 109 -12.56 6.22 10.60
N GLY A 110 -11.73 5.22 10.68
CA GLY A 110 -12.06 3.85 10.28
C GLY A 110 -11.67 3.49 8.85
N MET A 111 -11.17 4.44 8.05
CA MET A 111 -10.61 4.13 6.73
C MET A 111 -9.30 3.36 6.90
N PRO A 112 -9.20 2.11 6.38
CA PRO A 112 -8.00 1.29 6.54
C PRO A 112 -6.85 1.77 5.64
N ILE A 113 -5.63 1.51 6.07
CA ILE A 113 -4.46 1.57 5.21
C ILE A 113 -4.37 0.23 4.46
N ILE A 114 -4.59 0.27 3.15
CA ILE A 114 -4.47 -0.91 2.29
C ILE A 114 -3.02 -1.06 1.89
N CYS A 115 -2.40 -2.17 2.29
CA CYS A 115 -1.00 -2.46 2.02
C CYS A 115 -0.84 -3.44 0.85
N GLU A 116 0.32 -3.40 0.22
CA GLU A 116 0.74 -4.40 -0.75
C GLU A 116 1.07 -5.73 -0.02
N PRO A 117 1.08 -6.86 -0.74
CA PRO A 117 1.40 -8.16 -0.13
C PRO A 117 2.75 -8.19 0.58
N ASP A 118 3.74 -7.52 0.03
CA ASP A 118 5.10 -7.46 0.55
C ASP A 118 5.83 -6.16 0.17
N ALA A 119 7.04 -5.99 0.69
CA ALA A 119 7.87 -4.82 0.42
C ALA A 119 8.34 -4.75 -1.05
N TYR A 120 8.50 -5.88 -1.73
CA TYR A 120 8.87 -5.93 -3.14
C TYR A 120 7.76 -5.37 -4.03
N CYS A 121 6.52 -5.84 -3.84
CA CYS A 121 5.36 -5.32 -4.55
C CYS A 121 5.18 -3.82 -4.31
N ALA A 122 5.32 -3.38 -3.05
CA ALA A 122 5.25 -1.98 -2.69
C ALA A 122 6.36 -1.15 -3.39
N LEU A 123 7.60 -1.62 -3.38
CA LEU A 123 8.73 -0.92 -4.02
C LEU A 123 8.52 -0.80 -5.54
N LEU A 124 8.20 -1.91 -6.21
CA LEU A 124 7.94 -1.91 -7.66
C LEU A 124 6.79 -0.97 -8.03
N LYS A 125 5.65 -1.11 -7.36
CA LYS A 125 4.47 -0.27 -7.62
C LYS A 125 4.81 1.22 -7.46
N ASN A 126 5.51 1.59 -6.40
CA ASN A 126 5.89 2.98 -6.16
C ASN A 126 6.89 3.51 -7.19
N ILE A 127 7.87 2.72 -7.66
CA ILE A 127 8.75 3.12 -8.77
C ILE A 127 7.96 3.33 -10.06
N VAL A 128 7.03 2.44 -10.37
CA VAL A 128 6.16 2.58 -11.56
C VAL A 128 5.31 3.84 -11.46
N HIS A 129 4.78 4.15 -10.28
CA HIS A 129 3.86 5.27 -10.06
C HIS A 129 4.53 6.65 -9.96
N GLN A 130 5.87 6.73 -9.76
CA GLN A 130 6.58 8.01 -9.66
C GLN A 130 6.24 8.96 -10.83
N GLN A 131 5.89 10.22 -10.48
CA GLN A 131 5.67 11.30 -11.46
C GLN A 131 4.61 10.99 -12.54
N LEU A 132 3.64 10.16 -12.25
CA LEU A 132 2.52 9.85 -13.12
C LEU A 132 1.19 10.23 -12.47
N ASN A 133 0.18 10.53 -13.29
CA ASN A 133 -1.19 10.52 -12.79
C ASN A 133 -1.62 9.08 -12.47
N MET A 134 -2.49 8.91 -11.49
CA MET A 134 -2.89 7.60 -10.97
C MET A 134 -3.46 6.67 -12.05
N LYS A 135 -4.27 7.19 -12.98
CA LYS A 135 -4.87 6.39 -14.05
C LYS A 135 -3.81 5.74 -14.95
N PHE A 136 -2.81 6.52 -15.36
CA PHE A 136 -1.73 5.98 -16.20
C PHE A 136 -0.78 5.09 -15.38
N ALA A 137 -0.54 5.41 -14.13
CA ALA A 137 0.25 4.58 -13.23
C ALA A 137 -0.34 3.17 -13.09
N TYR A 138 -1.64 3.04 -12.83
CA TYR A 138 -2.34 1.75 -12.82
C TYR A 138 -2.31 1.05 -14.18
N THR A 139 -2.48 1.78 -15.28
CA THR A 139 -2.37 1.20 -16.63
C THR A 139 -0.98 0.59 -16.87
N LEU A 140 0.07 1.29 -16.44
CA LEU A 140 1.44 0.83 -16.60
C LEU A 140 1.75 -0.40 -15.74
N THR A 141 1.29 -0.38 -14.49
CA THR A 141 1.40 -1.52 -13.58
C THR A 141 0.63 -2.73 -14.13
N TYR A 142 -0.58 -2.54 -14.61
CA TYR A 142 -1.38 -3.59 -15.23
C TYR A 142 -0.65 -4.27 -16.38
N ARG A 143 -0.14 -3.47 -17.35
CA ARG A 143 0.63 -4.00 -18.48
C ARG A 143 1.85 -4.81 -18.02
N PHE A 144 2.60 -4.28 -17.07
CA PHE A 144 3.78 -4.94 -16.54
C PHE A 144 3.44 -6.29 -15.90
N VAL A 145 2.46 -6.30 -15.01
CA VAL A 145 2.09 -7.50 -14.26
C VAL A 145 1.43 -8.55 -15.17
N THR A 146 0.58 -8.14 -16.11
CA THR A 146 -0.05 -9.08 -17.04
C THR A 146 0.89 -9.62 -18.11
N SER A 147 2.00 -8.92 -18.41
CA SER A 147 3.02 -9.39 -19.34
C SER A 147 4.02 -10.37 -18.72
N TYR A 148 4.37 -10.18 -17.45
CA TYR A 148 5.48 -10.91 -16.83
C TYR A 148 5.10 -11.61 -15.51
N GLY A 149 3.94 -11.34 -14.97
CA GLY A 149 3.40 -11.97 -13.77
C GLY A 149 2.76 -13.32 -14.04
N THR A 150 1.99 -13.80 -13.08
CA THR A 150 1.26 -15.07 -13.20
C THR A 150 -0.20 -14.84 -12.81
N GLU A 151 -1.12 -15.26 -13.66
CA GLU A 151 -2.55 -15.26 -13.35
C GLU A 151 -2.93 -16.57 -12.66
N MET A 152 -3.78 -16.47 -11.63
CA MET A 152 -4.41 -17.62 -10.96
C MET A 152 -5.78 -17.19 -10.43
N ASP A 153 -6.82 -17.96 -10.73
CA ASP A 153 -8.20 -17.74 -10.25
C ASP A 153 -8.76 -16.33 -10.49
N GLY A 154 -8.31 -15.66 -11.57
CA GLY A 154 -8.76 -14.33 -11.97
C GLY A 154 -8.04 -13.19 -11.26
N VAL A 155 -6.95 -13.45 -10.57
CA VAL A 155 -6.06 -12.43 -9.98
C VAL A 155 -4.61 -12.64 -10.40
N TRP A 156 -3.81 -11.59 -10.27
CA TRP A 156 -2.44 -11.56 -10.76
C TRP A 156 -1.43 -11.50 -9.62
N PHE A 157 -0.43 -12.36 -9.69
CA PHE A 157 0.79 -12.25 -8.90
C PHE A 157 1.81 -11.40 -9.65
N TYR A 158 2.48 -10.51 -8.94
CA TYR A 158 3.60 -9.75 -9.50
C TYR A 158 4.71 -10.65 -10.01
N PRO A 159 5.42 -10.26 -11.08
CA PRO A 159 6.56 -11.05 -11.57
C PRO A 159 7.65 -11.12 -10.50
N LYS A 160 8.23 -12.32 -10.31
CA LYS A 160 9.33 -12.53 -9.36
C LYS A 160 10.57 -11.73 -9.76
N PRO A 161 11.46 -11.37 -8.81
CA PRO A 161 12.72 -10.68 -9.11
C PRO A 161 13.56 -11.40 -10.17
N GLU A 162 13.58 -12.74 -10.17
CA GLU A 162 14.33 -13.55 -11.13
C GLU A 162 13.80 -13.41 -12.58
N VAL A 163 12.54 -13.09 -12.74
CA VAL A 163 11.94 -12.81 -14.05
C VAL A 163 12.32 -11.40 -14.49
N VAL A 164 12.14 -10.42 -13.59
CA VAL A 164 12.35 -9.01 -13.89
C VAL A 164 13.82 -8.68 -14.16
N SER A 165 14.76 -9.31 -13.45
CA SER A 165 16.20 -9.11 -13.63
C SER A 165 16.72 -9.56 -15.00
N ARG A 166 15.97 -10.39 -15.72
CA ARG A 166 16.33 -10.87 -17.07
C ARG A 166 15.72 -10.05 -18.20
N LEU A 167 14.85 -9.11 -17.88
CA LEU A 167 14.21 -8.26 -18.87
C LEU A 167 15.19 -7.23 -19.42
N THR A 168 14.99 -6.87 -20.68
CA THR A 168 15.68 -5.75 -21.31
C THR A 168 14.93 -4.45 -21.10
N VAL A 169 15.66 -3.35 -21.15
CA VAL A 169 15.07 -2.00 -21.13
C VAL A 169 14.04 -1.83 -22.27
N GLN A 170 14.30 -2.47 -23.43
CA GLN A 170 13.40 -2.33 -24.59
C GLN A 170 12.06 -3.02 -24.35
N GLU A 171 12.03 -4.22 -23.78
CA GLU A 171 10.78 -4.92 -23.44
C GLU A 171 9.88 -4.07 -22.52
N LEU A 172 10.46 -3.43 -21.49
CA LEU A 172 9.69 -2.54 -20.63
C LEU A 172 9.27 -1.24 -21.33
N ARG A 173 10.08 -0.71 -22.26
CA ARG A 173 9.70 0.45 -23.09
C ARG A 173 8.53 0.15 -24.02
N ASP A 174 8.43 -1.06 -24.53
CA ASP A 174 7.31 -1.51 -25.37
C ASP A 174 5.99 -1.51 -24.58
N LEU A 175 6.06 -1.67 -23.25
CA LEU A 175 4.94 -1.46 -22.33
C LEU A 175 4.69 0.02 -21.95
N GLN A 176 5.43 0.96 -22.55
CA GLN A 176 5.40 2.41 -22.30
C GLN A 176 6.10 2.88 -21.01
N PHE A 177 7.01 2.10 -20.47
CA PHE A 177 7.92 2.61 -19.44
C PHE A 177 8.86 3.66 -20.02
N SER A 178 9.20 4.69 -19.24
CA SER A 178 10.35 5.52 -19.60
C SER A 178 11.64 4.68 -19.44
N LYS A 179 12.68 5.03 -20.22
CA LYS A 179 13.98 4.35 -20.10
C LYS A 179 14.47 4.27 -18.65
N ARG A 180 14.38 5.39 -17.92
CA ARG A 180 14.82 5.46 -16.51
C ARG A 180 14.04 4.51 -15.61
N LYS A 181 12.71 4.48 -15.72
CA LYS A 181 11.88 3.55 -14.91
C LYS A 181 12.19 2.09 -15.23
N ALA A 182 12.39 1.75 -16.52
CA ALA A 182 12.80 0.42 -16.91
C ALA A 182 14.14 0.03 -16.27
N GLU A 183 15.15 0.90 -16.33
CA GLU A 183 16.43 0.69 -15.68
C GLU A 183 16.31 0.53 -14.16
N TYR A 184 15.42 1.28 -13.50
CA TYR A 184 15.22 1.20 -12.06
C TYR A 184 14.56 -0.13 -11.65
N VAL A 185 13.51 -0.53 -12.35
CA VAL A 185 12.79 -1.78 -12.08
C VAL A 185 13.72 -2.99 -12.25
N ILE A 186 14.49 -3.04 -13.35
CA ILE A 186 15.45 -4.11 -13.61
C ILE A 186 16.56 -4.11 -12.56
N GLY A 187 17.18 -2.95 -12.30
CA GLY A 187 18.30 -2.85 -11.34
C GLY A 187 17.91 -3.20 -9.90
N ILE A 188 16.67 -2.92 -9.48
CA ILE A 188 16.15 -3.36 -8.17
C ILE A 188 16.05 -4.89 -8.14
N ALA A 189 15.50 -5.50 -9.20
CA ALA A 189 15.38 -6.95 -9.29
C ALA A 189 16.74 -7.64 -9.31
N GLU A 190 17.74 -7.09 -10.02
CA GLU A 190 19.12 -7.58 -10.03
C GLU A 190 19.73 -7.57 -8.62
N LYS A 191 19.55 -6.49 -7.86
CA LYS A 191 20.05 -6.39 -6.47
C LYS A 191 19.39 -7.39 -5.51
N ILE A 192 18.11 -7.68 -5.70
CA ILE A 192 17.42 -8.71 -4.90
C ILE A 192 17.97 -10.10 -5.26
N VAL A 193 18.11 -10.40 -6.55
CA VAL A 193 18.63 -11.69 -7.02
C VAL A 193 20.09 -11.93 -6.62
N SER A 194 20.90 -10.87 -6.61
CA SER A 194 22.32 -10.96 -6.16
C SER A 194 22.44 -11.07 -4.63
N GLY A 195 21.38 -10.82 -3.87
CA GLY A 195 21.41 -10.75 -2.41
C GLY A 195 21.97 -9.44 -1.84
N GLU A 196 22.22 -8.42 -2.70
CA GLU A 196 22.61 -7.08 -2.25
C GLU A 196 21.46 -6.32 -1.57
N LEU A 197 20.19 -6.71 -1.84
CA LEU A 197 19.02 -6.12 -1.25
C LEU A 197 18.11 -7.21 -0.68
N ASP A 198 18.00 -7.25 0.65
CA ASP A 198 17.12 -8.16 1.38
C ASP A 198 15.87 -7.43 1.86
N LEU A 199 14.79 -7.50 1.06
CA LEU A 199 13.52 -6.85 1.38
C LEU A 199 12.76 -7.54 2.53
N GLU A 200 12.99 -8.83 2.79
CA GLU A 200 12.33 -9.55 3.89
C GLU A 200 12.85 -9.06 5.24
N ASN A 201 14.12 -8.68 5.30
CA ASN A 201 14.73 -8.17 6.51
C ASN A 201 14.26 -6.75 6.89
N LEU A 202 13.71 -5.97 5.95
CA LEU A 202 13.28 -4.59 6.19
C LEU A 202 12.27 -4.46 7.34
N ASN A 203 11.44 -5.50 7.58
CA ASN A 203 10.49 -5.49 8.69
C ASN A 203 11.15 -5.45 10.09
N LYS A 204 12.40 -5.93 10.20
CA LYS A 204 13.17 -5.98 11.44
C LYS A 204 13.94 -4.68 11.72
N LEU A 205 14.11 -3.86 10.69
CA LEU A 205 14.88 -2.62 10.74
C LEU A 205 14.05 -1.47 11.31
N THR A 206 14.71 -0.50 11.94
CA THR A 206 14.11 0.78 12.29
C THR A 206 13.79 1.59 11.03
N THR A 207 12.92 2.60 11.16
CA THR A 207 12.61 3.50 10.05
C THR A 207 13.88 4.12 9.46
N LYS A 208 14.85 4.53 10.30
CA LYS A 208 16.11 5.10 9.85
C LYS A 208 16.94 4.10 9.04
N GLU A 209 17.09 2.88 9.53
CA GLU A 209 17.82 1.82 8.84
C GLU A 209 17.19 1.48 7.48
N VAL A 210 15.86 1.47 7.37
CA VAL A 210 15.18 1.29 6.07
C VAL A 210 15.53 2.42 5.10
N TYR A 211 15.64 3.66 5.56
CA TYR A 211 16.13 4.77 4.73
C TYR A 211 17.57 4.54 4.30
N ASP A 212 18.45 4.14 5.21
CA ASP A 212 19.86 3.90 4.96
C ASP A 212 20.06 2.76 3.92
N GLU A 213 19.18 1.73 3.94
CA GLU A 213 19.20 0.61 2.97
C GLU A 213 18.64 0.99 1.59
N LEU A 214 17.55 1.73 1.54
CA LEU A 214 16.82 1.94 0.29
C LEU A 214 17.28 3.18 -0.50
N LEU A 215 17.67 4.27 0.16
CA LEU A 215 18.07 5.52 -0.52
C LEU A 215 19.26 5.38 -1.46
N PRO A 216 20.28 4.51 -1.22
CA PRO A 216 21.40 4.33 -2.14
C PRO A 216 20.99 3.67 -3.46
N ILE A 217 19.80 3.07 -3.54
CA ILE A 217 19.30 2.37 -4.73
C ILE A 217 18.92 3.39 -5.80
N ARG A 218 19.49 3.25 -6.98
CA ARG A 218 19.20 4.13 -8.11
C ARG A 218 17.70 4.11 -8.45
N GLY A 219 17.08 5.28 -8.41
CA GLY A 219 15.65 5.47 -8.65
C GLY A 219 14.79 5.49 -7.38
N VAL A 220 15.36 5.18 -6.22
CA VAL A 220 14.67 5.26 -4.94
C VAL A 220 14.97 6.60 -4.29
N GLY A 221 13.95 7.43 -4.14
CA GLY A 221 14.04 8.69 -3.41
C GLY A 221 13.31 8.62 -2.07
N PRO A 222 13.40 9.69 -1.24
CA PRO A 222 12.75 9.73 0.07
C PRO A 222 11.26 9.39 0.02
N TRP A 223 10.52 9.91 -0.97
CA TRP A 223 9.10 9.61 -1.16
C TRP A 223 8.84 8.11 -1.40
N THR A 224 9.70 7.45 -2.18
CA THR A 224 9.57 6.01 -2.44
C THR A 224 9.81 5.21 -1.18
N VAL A 225 10.82 5.58 -0.37
CA VAL A 225 11.08 4.95 0.94
C VAL A 225 9.87 5.12 1.87
N GLU A 226 9.32 6.34 1.96
CA GLU A 226 8.13 6.64 2.76
C GLU A 226 6.92 5.79 2.33
N CYS A 227 6.72 5.61 1.02
CA CYS A 227 5.65 4.75 0.50
C CYS A 227 5.91 3.25 0.80
N VAL A 228 7.14 2.76 0.72
CA VAL A 228 7.48 1.38 1.14
C VAL A 228 7.25 1.20 2.64
N LEU A 229 7.68 2.15 3.46
CA LEU A 229 7.42 2.14 4.91
C LEU A 229 5.92 2.08 5.22
N LEU A 230 5.11 2.84 4.48
CA LEU A 230 3.68 2.95 4.70
C LEU A 230 2.92 1.74 4.12
N PHE A 231 3.12 1.43 2.85
CA PHE A 231 2.32 0.43 2.12
C PHE A 231 2.95 -0.96 2.08
N GLY A 232 4.26 -1.09 2.30
CA GLY A 232 4.95 -2.38 2.35
C GLY A 232 5.20 -2.87 3.77
N LEU A 233 5.63 -1.99 4.67
CA LEU A 233 6.03 -2.33 6.04
C LEU A 233 5.00 -1.88 7.11
N ARG A 234 3.91 -1.20 6.72
CA ARG A 234 2.82 -0.72 7.61
C ARG A 234 3.29 0.07 8.81
N ARG A 235 4.28 0.92 8.63
CA ARG A 235 4.68 1.83 9.69
C ARG A 235 3.56 2.85 9.94
N LYS A 236 3.13 2.97 11.19
CA LYS A 236 1.98 3.82 11.57
C LYS A 236 2.31 5.32 11.61
N ASP A 237 3.59 5.67 11.61
CA ASP A 237 4.05 7.04 11.80
C ASP A 237 4.92 7.56 10.63
N ILE A 238 4.37 7.50 9.43
CA ILE A 238 5.00 8.00 8.21
C ILE A 238 4.18 9.16 7.65
N LEU A 239 4.85 10.28 7.39
CA LEU A 239 4.29 11.46 6.72
C LEU A 239 5.19 11.80 5.52
N PRO A 240 4.78 11.51 4.28
CA PRO A 240 5.52 11.88 3.08
C PRO A 240 5.50 13.39 2.85
N ALA A 241 6.29 14.12 3.63
CA ALA A 241 6.25 15.59 3.67
C ALA A 241 6.64 16.26 2.34
N GLY A 242 7.39 15.56 1.48
CA GLY A 242 7.71 16.01 0.13
C GLY A 242 6.67 15.67 -0.92
N ASP A 243 5.60 14.98 -0.56
CA ASP A 243 4.52 14.61 -1.49
C ASP A 243 3.65 15.82 -1.84
N VAL A 244 3.47 16.05 -3.15
CA VAL A 244 2.69 17.18 -3.66
C VAL A 244 1.22 17.10 -3.25
N GLY A 245 0.64 15.90 -3.19
CA GLY A 245 -0.72 15.65 -2.74
C GLY A 245 -0.88 16.02 -1.27
N ILE A 246 0.03 15.57 -0.41
CA ILE A 246 0.04 15.92 1.02
C ILE A 246 0.12 17.44 1.21
N GLN A 247 1.06 18.11 0.51
CA GLN A 247 1.20 19.56 0.60
C GLN A 247 -0.04 20.31 0.13
N ASN A 248 -0.65 19.87 -0.98
CA ASN A 248 -1.89 20.46 -1.51
C ASN A 248 -3.08 20.23 -0.56
N ALA A 249 -3.20 19.05 0.04
CA ALA A 249 -4.24 18.74 1.00
C ALA A 249 -4.10 19.62 2.26
N ILE A 250 -2.89 19.75 2.80
CA ILE A 250 -2.61 20.64 3.94
C ILE A 250 -2.97 22.09 3.59
N MET A 251 -2.54 22.58 2.42
CA MET A 251 -2.89 23.92 1.96
C MET A 251 -4.42 24.15 1.96
N LYS A 252 -5.16 23.20 1.38
CA LYS A 252 -6.63 23.26 1.29
C LYS A 252 -7.30 23.21 2.67
N TRP A 253 -6.94 22.25 3.51
CA TRP A 253 -7.58 22.02 4.81
C TRP A 253 -7.26 23.10 5.83
N PHE A 254 -6.06 23.67 5.80
CA PHE A 254 -5.64 24.73 6.73
C PHE A 254 -5.80 26.13 6.14
N GLN A 255 -6.40 26.24 4.95
CA GLN A 255 -6.68 27.50 4.25
C GLN A 255 -5.42 28.38 4.13
N LEU A 256 -4.28 27.73 3.84
CA LEU A 256 -3.02 28.45 3.69
C LEU A 256 -3.01 29.22 2.36
N SER A 257 -2.46 30.43 2.37
CA SER A 257 -2.32 31.27 1.16
C SER A 257 -1.34 30.70 0.14
N THR A 258 -0.40 29.86 0.58
CA THR A 258 0.62 29.21 -0.25
C THR A 258 0.81 27.76 0.15
N LYS A 259 1.27 26.96 -0.80
CA LYS A 259 1.60 25.56 -0.55
C LYS A 259 2.75 25.46 0.46
N PRO A 260 2.60 24.69 1.55
CA PRO A 260 3.64 24.55 2.56
C PRO A 260 4.88 23.85 2.01
N THR A 261 6.05 24.25 2.49
CA THR A 261 7.31 23.56 2.22
C THR A 261 7.37 22.22 2.93
N LYS A 262 8.31 21.37 2.53
CA LYS A 262 8.55 20.07 3.21
C LYS A 262 8.84 20.28 4.71
N GLU A 263 9.65 21.28 5.05
CA GLU A 263 10.05 21.62 6.42
C GLU A 263 8.86 22.05 7.27
N GLU A 264 7.93 22.79 6.67
CA GLU A 264 6.68 23.18 7.34
C GLU A 264 5.76 21.97 7.57
N VAL A 265 5.65 21.07 6.58
CA VAL A 265 4.86 19.83 6.72
C VAL A 265 5.42 18.94 7.82
N VAL A 266 6.74 18.80 7.94
CA VAL A 266 7.39 18.01 9.00
C VAL A 266 6.99 18.49 10.40
N LYS A 267 6.79 19.80 10.62
CA LYS A 267 6.37 20.34 11.92
C LYS A 267 4.97 19.87 12.36
N TYR A 268 4.10 19.52 11.41
CA TYR A 268 2.80 18.95 11.75
C TYR A 268 2.90 17.51 12.27
N LYS A 269 3.91 16.74 11.85
CA LYS A 269 4.09 15.35 12.22
C LYS A 269 4.12 15.14 13.75
N GLU A 270 4.76 16.04 14.50
CA GLU A 270 4.86 15.94 15.95
C GLU A 270 3.49 15.88 16.64
N LYS A 271 2.49 16.57 16.07
CA LYS A 271 1.12 16.60 16.60
C LYS A 271 0.30 15.37 16.21
N TRP A 272 0.70 14.66 15.16
CA TRP A 272 -0.02 13.50 14.61
C TRP A 272 0.63 12.16 14.97
N SER A 273 1.87 12.22 15.47
CA SER A 273 2.59 11.04 15.93
C SER A 273 1.88 10.38 17.13
N PRO A 274 1.78 9.06 17.19
CA PRO A 274 2.41 8.05 16.33
C PRO A 274 1.50 7.57 15.16
N TYR A 275 0.51 8.35 14.73
CA TYR A 275 -0.49 7.96 13.71
C TYR A 275 -0.42 8.78 12.43
N SER A 276 0.74 9.35 12.09
CA SER A 276 0.91 10.19 10.90
C SER A 276 0.59 9.48 9.58
N SER A 277 0.70 8.15 9.52
CA SER A 277 0.33 7.37 8.33
C SER A 277 -1.17 7.45 8.03
N TYR A 278 -2.02 7.41 9.05
CA TYR A 278 -3.47 7.59 8.87
C TYR A 278 -3.80 9.01 8.42
N VAL A 279 -3.11 10.01 8.99
CA VAL A 279 -3.27 11.39 8.54
C VAL A 279 -2.85 11.55 7.08
N SER A 280 -1.76 10.93 6.67
CA SER A 280 -1.32 10.90 5.27
C SER A 280 -2.41 10.32 4.35
N MET A 281 -3.03 9.21 4.77
CA MET A 281 -4.13 8.60 4.02
C MET A 281 -5.35 9.51 3.95
N TYR A 282 -5.74 10.13 5.06
CA TYR A 282 -6.88 11.05 5.11
C TYR A 282 -6.66 12.30 4.24
N LEU A 283 -5.44 12.83 4.24
CA LEU A 283 -5.05 13.95 3.39
C LEU A 283 -5.14 13.59 1.90
N TRP A 284 -4.60 12.45 1.49
CA TRP A 284 -4.71 11.99 0.09
C TRP A 284 -6.17 11.76 -0.32
N GLU A 285 -6.94 11.10 0.52
CA GLU A 285 -8.36 10.82 0.26
C GLU A 285 -9.17 12.09 0.10
N SER A 286 -8.87 13.14 0.88
CA SER A 286 -9.55 14.43 0.81
C SER A 286 -9.38 15.20 -0.50
N LEU A 287 -8.48 14.75 -1.37
CA LEU A 287 -8.28 15.30 -2.71
C LEU A 287 -9.03 14.53 -3.79
N SER A 288 -9.54 13.34 -3.48
CA SER A 288 -10.17 12.42 -4.45
C SER A 288 -11.66 12.68 -4.60
N GLY A 289 -12.24 13.58 -3.78
CA GLY A 289 -13.66 13.96 -3.77
C GLY A 289 -13.93 15.29 -4.48
#